data_921addce583d4c5ab177377772509f2a
#
_entry.id   921addce583d4c5ab177377772509f2a
#
_cell.length_a   1.000
_cell.length_b   1.000
_cell.length_c   1.000
_cell.angle_alpha   90.00
_cell.angle_beta   90.00
_cell.angle_gamma   90.00
#
_symmetry.space_group_name_H-M   'P 1'
#
loop_
_entity.id
_entity.type
_entity.pdbx_description
1 polymer ?
#
loop_
_entity_poly.entity_id
_entity_poly.type
_entity_poly.pdbx_seq_one_letter_code
_entity_poly.pdbx_strand_id
1 'polypeptide(L)'
;MKENKKGKNLTDAICRSLPLLDKRYMKRGDYPGLEFWVQPGGTKSWAYQYSIKGTKYPIRKNLGTYPVVGVVEATNRVKKLSKDIFEGADPRQNEKIEVLKLQLGQALKTYYAEELTTVNQYRPATIKGVKAIFGPWIFRNTYVKDILDRLERVEDLQYKKLSMITPKMVKELHQVVGARSPYVANRLVEYLRLFWNTFVKANNNPFILLKRNKFVEEEYLDFLDQTELQRVMKNAVQVDDRSGRLLESHYFQNGLNLVSCMAIAFCLTTARRNVSEACSIKWDNYKKTGVKRLELKETKTSKKNKTLTFKLGDEAIAVLDLISVDRLNNPESAFYYPIDDIRNAYVFPSKDYGRSLGSGKKGKSAHIINPSKTWDKLLKMSGVERHMKFYATRHTHATQHYAENKDIKAGAKVLGVSEKTFLKYAKLVDNAEVVGTNKIKFFAYEKPTLVEVPK
;
A
#
# COMPACT_ATOMS: atom_id res chain seq x y z
N MET A 1 32.77 40.95 -17.67
CA MET A 1 33.12 39.65 -18.29
C MET A 1 33.46 38.67 -17.18
N LYS A 2 32.57 37.67 -16.95
CA LYS A 2 32.86 36.62 -15.97
C LYS A 2 33.62 35.51 -16.67
N GLU A 3 34.86 35.29 -16.22
CA GLU A 3 35.74 34.23 -16.71
C GLU A 3 35.03 32.86 -16.61
N ASN A 4 34.88 32.21 -17.75
CA ASN A 4 34.47 30.81 -17.85
C ASN A 4 35.61 29.94 -17.33
N LYS A 5 35.59 29.57 -16.03
CA LYS A 5 36.46 28.53 -15.51
C LYS A 5 36.21 27.24 -16.27
N LYS A 6 37.13 26.89 -17.18
CA LYS A 6 37.24 25.57 -17.82
C LYS A 6 37.21 24.51 -16.70
N GLY A 7 36.13 23.78 -16.54
CA GLY A 7 36.08 22.67 -15.62
C GLY A 7 37.10 21.61 -16.01
N LYS A 8 37.72 20.97 -15.04
CA LYS A 8 38.60 19.80 -15.27
C LYS A 8 37.78 18.74 -15.98
N ASN A 9 38.36 18.19 -17.06
CA ASN A 9 37.73 17.11 -17.85
C ASN A 9 37.25 15.99 -16.93
N LEU A 10 35.99 15.59 -17.05
CA LEU A 10 35.47 14.46 -16.28
C LEU A 10 36.08 13.16 -16.85
N THR A 11 36.88 12.48 -16.04
CA THR A 11 37.39 11.14 -16.32
C THR A 11 36.63 10.11 -15.49
N ASP A 12 36.71 8.83 -15.85
CA ASP A 12 36.12 7.76 -15.05
C ASP A 12 36.65 7.73 -13.61
N ALA A 13 37.95 8.05 -13.42
CA ALA A 13 38.54 8.18 -12.10
C ALA A 13 37.89 9.29 -11.27
N ILE A 14 37.68 10.47 -11.87
CA ILE A 14 36.97 11.58 -11.22
C ILE A 14 35.53 11.23 -10.94
N CYS A 15 34.79 10.65 -11.90
CA CYS A 15 33.41 10.23 -11.69
C CYS A 15 33.24 9.24 -10.53
N ARG A 16 34.24 8.33 -10.38
CA ARG A 16 34.26 7.36 -9.28
C ARG A 16 34.49 8.02 -7.93
N SER A 17 35.45 8.96 -7.85
CA SER A 17 35.89 9.61 -6.60
C SER A 17 34.99 10.74 -6.10
N LEU A 18 33.98 11.17 -6.88
CA LEU A 18 33.04 12.23 -6.46
C LEU A 18 32.30 11.85 -5.17
N PRO A 19 32.34 12.72 -4.13
CA PRO A 19 31.79 12.45 -2.82
C PRO A 19 30.25 12.41 -2.85
N LEU A 20 29.66 11.69 -1.90
CA LEU A 20 28.23 11.73 -1.64
C LEU A 20 27.93 12.89 -0.68
N LEU A 21 27.00 13.75 -1.06
CA LEU A 21 26.54 14.88 -0.26
C LEU A 21 25.08 14.70 0.12
N ASP A 22 24.63 15.41 1.15
CA ASP A 22 23.22 15.36 1.60
C ASP A 22 22.20 15.82 0.55
N LYS A 23 22.65 16.60 -0.43
CA LYS A 23 21.84 17.06 -1.55
C LYS A 23 22.43 16.60 -2.87
N ARG A 24 21.55 16.28 -3.83
CA ARG A 24 21.99 15.98 -5.18
C ARG A 24 22.75 17.18 -5.78
N TYR A 25 23.80 16.90 -6.51
CA TYR A 25 24.56 17.91 -7.25
C TYR A 25 24.97 17.41 -8.61
N MET A 26 25.47 18.33 -9.45
CA MET A 26 25.83 18.08 -10.82
C MET A 26 27.23 18.62 -11.13
N LYS A 27 27.95 17.88 -11.95
CA LYS A 27 29.18 18.34 -12.62
C LYS A 27 28.95 18.37 -14.13
N ARG A 28 29.50 19.39 -14.79
CA ARG A 28 29.43 19.48 -16.27
C ARG A 28 30.50 18.58 -16.88
N GLY A 29 30.12 17.83 -17.92
CA GLY A 29 31.04 17.06 -18.74
C GLY A 29 31.73 17.94 -19.80
N ASP A 30 32.65 17.32 -20.55
CA ASP A 30 33.47 18.02 -21.56
C ASP A 30 32.68 18.42 -22.80
N TYR A 31 31.55 17.78 -23.06
CA TYR A 31 30.68 18.11 -24.17
C TYR A 31 29.58 19.10 -23.73
N PRO A 32 29.27 20.12 -24.54
CA PRO A 32 28.21 21.07 -24.19
C PRO A 32 26.90 20.39 -23.88
N GLY A 33 26.32 20.70 -22.71
CA GLY A 33 25.08 20.10 -22.24
C GLY A 33 25.22 18.72 -21.56
N LEU A 34 26.38 18.10 -21.57
CA LEU A 34 26.60 16.84 -20.81
C LEU A 34 26.71 17.14 -19.32
N GLU A 35 25.90 16.48 -18.53
CA GLU A 35 25.80 16.61 -17.08
C GLU A 35 26.03 15.26 -16.39
N PHE A 36 26.82 15.26 -15.32
CA PHE A 36 26.99 14.11 -14.43
C PHE A 36 26.34 14.40 -13.08
N TRP A 37 25.35 13.64 -12.71
CA TRP A 37 24.55 13.80 -11.51
C TRP A 37 24.94 12.80 -10.43
N VAL A 38 25.13 13.30 -9.21
CA VAL A 38 25.37 12.48 -8.02
C VAL A 38 24.21 12.65 -7.06
N GLN A 39 23.56 11.53 -6.71
CA GLN A 39 22.46 11.50 -5.77
C GLN A 39 22.96 11.22 -4.34
N PRO A 40 22.27 11.69 -3.29
CA PRO A 40 22.61 11.39 -1.90
C PRO A 40 22.68 9.89 -1.59
N GLY A 41 21.85 9.10 -2.25
CA GLY A 41 21.82 7.64 -2.12
C GLY A 41 22.91 6.88 -2.90
N GLY A 42 23.95 7.57 -3.40
CA GLY A 42 25.07 6.95 -4.08
C GLY A 42 24.90 6.71 -5.57
N THR A 43 23.68 6.82 -6.10
CA THR A 43 23.44 6.65 -7.55
C THR A 43 24.07 7.81 -8.33
N LYS A 44 24.87 7.47 -9.33
CA LYS A 44 25.50 8.42 -10.25
C LYS A 44 24.92 8.19 -11.66
N SER A 45 24.61 9.28 -12.39
CA SER A 45 23.98 9.18 -13.71
C SER A 45 24.38 10.31 -14.65
N TRP A 46 24.35 10.01 -15.94
CA TRP A 46 24.57 10.96 -17.01
C TRP A 46 23.27 11.54 -17.52
N ALA A 47 23.28 12.83 -17.85
CA ALA A 47 22.19 13.50 -18.51
C ALA A 47 22.70 14.45 -19.60
N TYR A 48 21.87 14.69 -20.60
CA TYR A 48 22.14 15.68 -21.64
C TYR A 48 21.09 16.78 -21.59
N GLN A 49 21.54 18.01 -21.42
CA GLN A 49 20.69 19.20 -21.46
C GLN A 49 20.82 19.87 -22.84
N TYR A 50 19.67 20.03 -23.51
CA TYR A 50 19.61 20.65 -24.84
C TYR A 50 18.33 21.48 -24.99
N SER A 51 18.32 22.33 -26.02
CA SER A 51 17.15 23.13 -26.38
C SER A 51 16.73 22.81 -27.81
N ILE A 52 15.43 22.80 -28.09
CA ILE A 52 14.86 22.66 -29.42
C ILE A 52 14.21 23.99 -29.77
N LYS A 53 14.34 24.41 -31.04
CA LYS A 53 13.69 25.64 -31.56
C LYS A 53 12.18 25.60 -31.24
N GLY A 54 11.68 26.64 -30.59
CA GLY A 54 10.27 26.72 -30.15
C GLY A 54 9.96 26.21 -28.75
N THR A 55 10.93 25.66 -28.00
CA THR A 55 10.72 25.33 -26.57
C THR A 55 11.19 26.48 -25.68
N LYS A 56 10.34 26.80 -24.67
CA LYS A 56 10.63 27.88 -23.70
C LYS A 56 11.77 27.54 -22.75
N TYR A 57 11.94 26.24 -22.43
CA TYR A 57 12.92 25.76 -21.46
C TYR A 57 13.80 24.65 -22.03
N PRO A 58 15.04 24.55 -21.59
CA PRO A 58 15.92 23.46 -21.99
C PRO A 58 15.38 22.11 -21.50
N ILE A 59 15.59 21.10 -22.30
CA ILE A 59 15.17 19.73 -22.08
C ILE A 59 16.33 18.94 -21.53
N ARG A 60 16.07 18.05 -20.56
CA ARG A 60 17.09 17.15 -20.02
C ARG A 60 16.73 15.71 -20.32
N LYS A 61 17.63 14.98 -20.95
CA LYS A 61 17.53 13.56 -21.27
C LYS A 61 18.50 12.75 -20.44
N ASN A 62 18.02 11.71 -19.79
CA ASN A 62 18.88 10.74 -19.09
C ASN A 62 19.62 9.88 -20.13
N LEU A 63 20.94 9.73 -19.95
CA LEU A 63 21.79 8.92 -20.83
C LEU A 63 22.17 7.58 -20.23
N GLY A 64 21.87 7.36 -18.95
CA GLY A 64 22.15 6.12 -18.25
C GLY A 64 22.91 6.32 -16.92
N THR A 65 23.07 5.23 -16.17
CA THR A 65 23.72 5.23 -14.87
C THR A 65 25.19 4.86 -14.98
N TYR A 66 26.02 5.53 -14.18
CA TYR A 66 27.43 5.18 -14.01
C TYR A 66 27.53 4.07 -12.93
N PRO A 67 28.41 3.05 -13.08
CA PRO A 67 29.46 2.89 -14.09
C PRO A 67 29.03 2.16 -15.37
N VAL A 68 27.75 1.75 -15.50
CA VAL A 68 27.27 1.01 -16.71
C VAL A 68 27.52 1.84 -17.97
N VAL A 69 27.29 3.16 -17.89
CA VAL A 69 27.64 4.11 -18.94
C VAL A 69 28.85 4.90 -18.44
N GLY A 70 30.02 4.62 -19.03
CA GLY A 70 31.26 5.36 -18.77
C GLY A 70 31.30 6.72 -19.45
N VAL A 71 32.34 7.51 -19.19
CA VAL A 71 32.51 8.87 -19.74
C VAL A 71 32.53 8.91 -21.27
N VAL A 72 33.27 7.98 -21.88
CA VAL A 72 33.39 7.89 -23.35
C VAL A 72 32.03 7.58 -23.99
N GLU A 73 31.35 6.60 -23.44
CA GLU A 73 30.04 6.19 -23.93
C GLU A 73 29.00 7.31 -23.78
N ALA A 74 28.98 7.99 -22.63
CA ALA A 74 28.11 9.16 -22.41
C ALA A 74 28.37 10.26 -23.42
N THR A 75 29.66 10.54 -23.70
CA THR A 75 30.06 11.55 -24.70
C THR A 75 29.61 11.16 -26.12
N ASN A 76 29.76 9.88 -26.49
CA ASN A 76 29.33 9.40 -27.80
C ASN A 76 27.81 9.48 -27.97
N ARG A 77 27.05 9.15 -26.93
CA ARG A 77 25.58 9.30 -26.91
C ARG A 77 25.17 10.76 -27.11
N VAL A 78 25.84 11.71 -26.45
CA VAL A 78 25.55 13.14 -26.62
C VAL A 78 25.88 13.61 -28.03
N LYS A 79 27.05 13.23 -28.59
CA LYS A 79 27.43 13.60 -29.97
C LYS A 79 26.37 13.14 -30.98
N LYS A 80 25.88 11.88 -30.84
CA LYS A 80 24.82 11.35 -31.70
C LYS A 80 23.54 12.18 -31.55
N LEU A 81 23.07 12.38 -30.30
CA LEU A 81 21.85 13.15 -30.06
C LEU A 81 21.97 14.61 -30.51
N SER A 82 23.14 15.23 -30.36
CA SER A 82 23.40 16.60 -30.76
C SER A 82 23.30 16.72 -32.29
N LYS A 83 23.82 15.72 -33.05
CA LYS A 83 23.70 15.66 -34.51
C LYS A 83 22.23 15.53 -34.92
N ASP A 84 21.49 14.60 -34.34
CA ASP A 84 20.07 14.38 -34.61
C ASP A 84 19.25 15.67 -34.37
N ILE A 85 19.53 16.39 -33.27
CA ILE A 85 18.86 17.67 -32.96
C ILE A 85 19.22 18.76 -33.97
N PHE A 86 20.47 18.82 -34.39
CA PHE A 86 20.92 19.78 -35.40
C PHE A 86 20.24 19.55 -36.76
N GLU A 87 19.99 18.28 -37.10
CA GLU A 87 19.23 17.85 -38.29
C GLU A 87 17.71 18.05 -38.12
N GLY A 88 17.25 18.64 -37.03
CA GLY A 88 15.85 18.98 -36.78
C GLY A 88 15.04 17.87 -36.12
N ALA A 89 15.66 16.76 -35.74
CA ALA A 89 14.97 15.69 -35.03
C ALA A 89 14.76 16.03 -33.53
N ASP A 90 13.56 15.74 -33.01
CA ASP A 90 13.31 15.74 -31.58
C ASP A 90 13.56 14.33 -31.00
N PRO A 91 14.65 14.11 -30.22
CA PRO A 91 14.96 12.80 -29.68
C PRO A 91 13.83 12.19 -28.83
N ARG A 92 12.93 13.00 -28.29
CA ARG A 92 11.75 12.53 -27.55
C ARG A 92 10.71 11.92 -28.48
N GLN A 93 10.57 12.44 -29.70
CA GLN A 93 9.63 11.90 -30.70
C GLN A 93 10.15 10.57 -31.23
N ASN A 94 11.44 10.48 -31.54
CA ASN A 94 12.07 9.24 -32.00
C ASN A 94 11.90 8.10 -31.00
N GLU A 95 12.15 8.36 -29.70
CA GLU A 95 11.92 7.37 -28.65
C GLU A 95 10.45 6.94 -28.55
N LYS A 96 9.52 7.91 -28.64
CA LYS A 96 8.09 7.60 -28.64
C LYS A 96 7.69 6.74 -29.85
N ILE A 97 8.24 7.02 -31.02
CA ILE A 97 7.98 6.25 -32.23
C ILE A 97 8.47 4.81 -32.06
N GLU A 98 9.68 4.61 -31.53
CA GLU A 98 10.22 3.26 -31.29
C GLU A 98 9.40 2.48 -30.26
N VAL A 99 9.02 3.14 -29.16
CA VAL A 99 8.15 2.50 -28.16
C VAL A 99 6.78 2.11 -28.75
N LEU A 100 6.22 2.95 -29.62
CA LEU A 100 4.93 2.67 -30.28
C LEU A 100 4.98 1.50 -31.27
N LYS A 101 6.17 1.08 -31.73
CA LYS A 101 6.37 -0.13 -32.56
C LYS A 101 6.34 -1.42 -31.73
N LEU A 102 6.56 -1.35 -30.42
CA LEU A 102 6.52 -2.52 -29.54
C LEU A 102 5.12 -3.12 -29.47
N GLN A 103 5.05 -4.44 -29.33
CA GLN A 103 3.82 -5.11 -28.97
C GLN A 103 3.45 -4.82 -27.51
N LEU A 104 2.16 -4.73 -27.18
CA LEU A 104 1.68 -4.42 -25.84
C LEU A 104 2.28 -5.36 -24.78
N GLY A 105 2.28 -6.67 -25.01
CA GLY A 105 2.82 -7.63 -24.06
C GLY A 105 4.31 -7.45 -23.80
N GLN A 106 5.10 -7.14 -24.83
CA GLN A 106 6.53 -6.83 -24.71
C GLN A 106 6.76 -5.53 -23.92
N ALA A 107 6.04 -4.47 -24.28
CA ALA A 107 6.14 -3.18 -23.62
C ALA A 107 5.74 -3.25 -22.13
N LEU A 108 4.72 -4.06 -21.78
CA LEU A 108 4.33 -4.29 -20.38
C LEU A 108 5.39 -5.06 -19.59
N LYS A 109 6.09 -6.03 -20.21
CA LYS A 109 7.22 -6.74 -19.57
C LYS A 109 8.35 -5.77 -19.23
N THR A 110 8.74 -4.92 -20.20
CA THR A 110 9.78 -3.90 -20.02
C THR A 110 9.37 -2.90 -18.93
N TYR A 111 8.15 -2.38 -19.00
CA TYR A 111 7.60 -1.46 -17.99
C TYR A 111 7.64 -2.06 -16.59
N TYR A 112 7.24 -3.32 -16.44
CA TYR A 112 7.28 -4.00 -15.15
C TYR A 112 8.70 -4.15 -14.62
N ALA A 113 9.65 -4.56 -15.47
CA ALA A 113 11.02 -4.80 -15.06
C ALA A 113 11.80 -3.51 -14.76
N GLU A 114 11.64 -2.49 -15.58
CA GLU A 114 12.46 -1.29 -15.53
C GLU A 114 11.84 -0.15 -14.71
N GLU A 115 10.56 0.10 -14.84
CA GLU A 115 9.91 1.25 -14.21
C GLU A 115 9.22 0.89 -12.88
N LEU A 116 8.51 -0.24 -12.84
CA LEU A 116 7.70 -0.58 -11.67
C LEU A 116 8.52 -1.15 -10.51
N THR A 117 9.54 -1.97 -10.81
CA THR A 117 10.31 -2.68 -9.78
C THR A 117 11.60 -1.99 -9.39
N THR A 118 12.20 -1.22 -10.30
CA THR A 118 13.49 -0.55 -10.06
C THR A 118 13.36 0.86 -9.52
N VAL A 119 12.28 1.56 -9.87
CA VAL A 119 12.03 2.93 -9.39
C VAL A 119 11.23 2.85 -8.09
N ASN A 120 11.85 3.16 -6.96
CA ASN A 120 11.27 3.15 -5.59
C ASN A 120 10.10 4.13 -5.36
N GLN A 121 9.33 4.46 -6.41
CA GLN A 121 8.20 5.38 -6.31
C GLN A 121 6.86 4.67 -6.09
N TYR A 122 6.77 3.37 -6.37
CA TYR A 122 5.55 2.59 -6.18
C TYR A 122 5.60 1.76 -4.91
N ARG A 123 4.47 1.67 -4.21
CA ARG A 123 4.35 0.83 -3.02
C ARG A 123 4.30 -0.65 -3.41
N PRO A 124 4.85 -1.56 -2.58
CA PRO A 124 4.80 -3.01 -2.84
C PRO A 124 3.40 -3.53 -3.14
N ALA A 125 2.37 -2.99 -2.47
CA ALA A 125 0.97 -3.36 -2.74
C ALA A 125 0.50 -2.97 -4.14
N THR A 126 0.96 -1.82 -4.68
CA THR A 126 0.65 -1.39 -6.04
C THR A 126 1.32 -2.31 -7.05
N ILE A 127 2.62 -2.62 -6.85
CA ILE A 127 3.36 -3.55 -7.70
C ILE A 127 2.69 -4.93 -7.70
N LYS A 128 2.27 -5.43 -6.54
CA LYS A 128 1.53 -6.69 -6.40
C LYS A 128 0.19 -6.64 -7.16
N GLY A 129 -0.54 -5.54 -7.07
CA GLY A 129 -1.81 -5.34 -7.80
C GLY A 129 -1.62 -5.33 -9.32
N VAL A 130 -0.62 -4.59 -9.81
CA VAL A 130 -0.27 -4.56 -11.23
C VAL A 130 0.15 -5.95 -11.71
N LYS A 131 1.00 -6.65 -10.94
CA LYS A 131 1.41 -8.02 -11.24
C LYS A 131 0.22 -8.99 -11.31
N ALA A 132 -0.74 -8.86 -10.41
CA ALA A 132 -1.94 -9.71 -10.41
C ALA A 132 -2.79 -9.51 -11.67
N ILE A 133 -2.91 -8.27 -12.13
CA ILE A 133 -3.75 -7.90 -13.30
C ILE A 133 -3.03 -8.13 -14.63
N PHE A 134 -1.75 -7.78 -14.72
CA PHE A 134 -0.95 -8.01 -15.94
C PHE A 134 -0.31 -9.40 -16.00
N GLY A 135 -0.33 -10.13 -14.89
CA GLY A 135 0.34 -11.44 -14.78
C GLY A 135 0.08 -12.41 -15.92
N PRO A 136 -1.15 -12.54 -16.44
CA PRO A 136 -1.45 -13.40 -17.56
C PRO A 136 -0.72 -13.01 -18.85
N TRP A 137 -0.61 -11.71 -19.09
CA TRP A 137 0.04 -11.19 -20.30
C TRP A 137 1.57 -11.17 -20.21
N ILE A 138 2.09 -11.07 -18.96
CA ILE A 138 3.52 -10.92 -18.73
C ILE A 138 4.16 -12.24 -18.29
N PHE A 139 3.48 -13.04 -17.45
CA PHE A 139 4.09 -14.15 -16.70
C PHE A 139 3.47 -15.53 -16.96
N ARG A 140 2.52 -15.68 -17.88
CA ARG A 140 1.76 -16.92 -18.13
C ARG A 140 1.20 -17.53 -16.83
N ASN A 141 0.57 -16.73 -16.00
CA ASN A 141 0.05 -17.20 -14.72
C ASN A 141 -1.29 -17.91 -14.95
N THR A 142 -1.38 -19.19 -14.58
CA THR A 142 -2.51 -20.09 -14.80
C THR A 142 -3.86 -19.60 -14.29
N TYR A 143 -3.89 -18.77 -13.25
CA TYR A 143 -5.15 -18.32 -12.64
C TYR A 143 -6.00 -17.38 -13.54
N VAL A 144 -5.39 -16.66 -14.43
CA VAL A 144 -6.09 -15.79 -15.40
C VAL A 144 -6.09 -16.39 -16.81
N LYS A 145 -5.34 -17.48 -17.02
CA LYS A 145 -5.36 -18.26 -18.26
C LYS A 145 -6.80 -18.68 -18.58
N ASP A 146 -7.54 -19.20 -17.59
CA ASP A 146 -8.96 -19.55 -17.76
C ASP A 146 -9.88 -18.39 -18.18
N ILE A 147 -9.50 -17.14 -17.86
CA ILE A 147 -10.23 -15.93 -18.28
C ILE A 147 -9.87 -15.57 -19.71
N LEU A 148 -8.59 -15.69 -20.06
CA LEU A 148 -8.06 -15.32 -21.38
C LEU A 148 -8.27 -16.41 -22.41
N ASP A 149 -8.16 -17.69 -22.06
CA ASP A 149 -8.40 -18.82 -22.98
C ASP A 149 -9.86 -18.88 -23.47
N ARG A 150 -10.80 -18.26 -22.74
CA ARG A 150 -12.19 -18.05 -23.20
C ARG A 150 -12.40 -16.78 -24.03
N LEU A 151 -11.35 -15.98 -24.22
CA LEU A 151 -11.40 -14.67 -24.81
C LEU A 151 -10.41 -14.57 -25.98
N GLU A 152 -10.61 -15.38 -27.01
CA GLU A 152 -9.79 -15.40 -28.23
C GLU A 152 -9.43 -14.00 -28.77
N ARG A 153 -10.32 -13.02 -28.58
CA ARG A 153 -10.10 -11.62 -29.02
C ARG A 153 -9.17 -10.80 -28.10
N VAL A 154 -8.98 -11.19 -26.85
CA VAL A 154 -8.16 -10.44 -25.88
C VAL A 154 -6.72 -10.91 -25.90
N GLU A 155 -6.46 -12.18 -26.21
CA GLU A 155 -5.12 -12.67 -26.45
C GLU A 155 -4.43 -11.92 -27.59
N ASP A 156 -5.17 -11.56 -28.62
CA ASP A 156 -4.64 -10.80 -29.75
C ASP A 156 -4.12 -9.42 -29.37
N LEU A 157 -4.66 -8.79 -28.31
CA LEU A 157 -4.26 -7.44 -27.94
C LEU A 157 -2.79 -7.39 -27.45
N GLN A 158 -2.29 -8.45 -26.80
CA GLN A 158 -0.90 -8.50 -26.34
C GLN A 158 0.10 -8.49 -27.49
N TYR A 159 -0.27 -9.01 -28.66
CA TYR A 159 0.56 -9.05 -29.86
C TYR A 159 0.41 -7.81 -30.75
N LYS A 160 -0.56 -6.95 -30.49
CA LYS A 160 -0.73 -5.71 -31.26
C LYS A 160 0.32 -4.67 -30.89
N LYS A 161 0.84 -3.98 -31.92
CA LYS A 161 1.70 -2.81 -31.71
C LYS A 161 0.93 -1.72 -30.96
N LEU A 162 1.62 -1.02 -30.07
CA LEU A 162 1.00 0.06 -29.29
C LEU A 162 0.35 1.13 -30.18
N SER A 163 0.95 1.43 -31.35
CA SER A 163 0.40 2.36 -32.35
C SER A 163 -0.94 1.92 -32.96
N MET A 164 -1.27 0.63 -32.87
CA MET A 164 -2.50 0.05 -33.47
C MET A 164 -3.63 -0.12 -32.45
N ILE A 165 -3.39 0.16 -31.17
CA ILE A 165 -4.40 0.04 -30.14
C ILE A 165 -5.35 1.23 -30.20
N THR A 166 -6.62 0.95 -30.39
CA THR A 166 -7.68 1.96 -30.50
C THR A 166 -8.55 2.01 -29.22
N PRO A 167 -9.20 3.15 -28.94
CA PRO A 167 -10.17 3.24 -27.83
C PRO A 167 -11.33 2.23 -27.95
N LYS A 168 -11.70 1.83 -29.17
CA LYS A 168 -12.72 0.81 -29.40
C LYS A 168 -12.27 -0.56 -28.87
N MET A 169 -11.05 -0.98 -29.19
CA MET A 169 -10.46 -2.23 -28.65
C MET A 169 -10.38 -2.22 -27.14
N VAL A 170 -10.02 -1.07 -26.54
CA VAL A 170 -9.97 -0.93 -25.08
C VAL A 170 -11.37 -1.04 -24.44
N LYS A 171 -12.39 -0.50 -25.08
CA LYS A 171 -13.78 -0.64 -24.64
C LYS A 171 -14.24 -2.09 -24.73
N GLU A 172 -13.94 -2.79 -25.79
CA GLU A 172 -14.25 -4.23 -25.95
C GLU A 172 -13.55 -5.06 -24.89
N LEU A 173 -12.24 -4.85 -24.67
CA LEU A 173 -11.48 -5.47 -23.58
C LEU A 173 -12.14 -5.23 -22.23
N HIS A 174 -12.53 -3.99 -21.94
CA HIS A 174 -13.17 -3.63 -20.68
C HIS A 174 -14.51 -4.34 -20.49
N GLN A 175 -15.33 -4.43 -21.53
CA GLN A 175 -16.62 -5.13 -21.50
C GLN A 175 -16.46 -6.64 -21.28
N VAL A 176 -15.54 -7.25 -22.00
CA VAL A 176 -15.30 -8.69 -21.91
C VAL A 176 -14.78 -9.10 -20.53
N VAL A 177 -13.79 -8.38 -19.99
CA VAL A 177 -13.31 -8.62 -18.63
C VAL A 177 -14.38 -8.29 -17.58
N GLY A 178 -15.17 -7.26 -17.85
CA GLY A 178 -16.23 -6.77 -16.97
C GLY A 178 -17.41 -7.72 -16.81
N ALA A 179 -17.71 -8.51 -17.82
CA ALA A 179 -18.74 -9.55 -17.75
C ALA A 179 -18.46 -10.57 -16.64
N ARG A 180 -17.17 -10.79 -16.30
CA ARG A 180 -16.77 -11.66 -15.20
C ARG A 180 -16.48 -10.90 -13.91
N SER A 181 -15.81 -9.75 -14.01
CA SER A 181 -15.42 -8.95 -12.85
C SER A 181 -15.35 -7.45 -13.20
N PRO A 182 -16.39 -6.68 -12.89
CA PRO A 182 -16.42 -5.23 -13.04
C PRO A 182 -15.22 -4.52 -12.42
N TYR A 183 -14.84 -4.95 -11.20
CA TYR A 183 -13.70 -4.38 -10.49
C TYR A 183 -12.37 -4.61 -11.24
N VAL A 184 -12.12 -5.85 -11.70
CA VAL A 184 -10.89 -6.17 -12.43
C VAL A 184 -10.82 -5.40 -13.74
N ALA A 185 -11.93 -5.28 -14.47
CA ALA A 185 -11.99 -4.52 -15.72
C ALA A 185 -11.64 -3.04 -15.52
N ASN A 186 -12.21 -2.40 -14.50
CA ASN A 186 -11.91 -1.01 -14.17
C ASN A 186 -10.42 -0.83 -13.82
N ARG A 187 -9.85 -1.72 -12.98
CA ARG A 187 -8.44 -1.67 -12.58
C ARG A 187 -7.50 -1.96 -13.73
N LEU A 188 -7.83 -2.88 -14.61
CA LEU A 188 -7.05 -3.20 -15.81
C LEU A 188 -6.82 -1.94 -16.66
N VAL A 189 -7.90 -1.23 -17.01
CA VAL A 189 -7.79 -0.03 -17.83
C VAL A 189 -7.11 1.12 -17.08
N GLU A 190 -7.32 1.25 -15.78
CA GLU A 190 -6.58 2.24 -14.95
C GLU A 190 -5.07 1.98 -14.97
N TYR A 191 -4.64 0.73 -14.85
CA TYR A 191 -3.22 0.38 -14.90
C TYR A 191 -2.62 0.52 -16.31
N LEU A 192 -3.37 0.15 -17.35
CA LEU A 192 -2.95 0.40 -18.74
C LEU A 192 -2.84 1.89 -19.05
N ARG A 193 -3.73 2.72 -18.50
CA ARG A 193 -3.62 4.19 -18.57
C ARG A 193 -2.37 4.70 -17.86
N LEU A 194 -2.07 4.18 -16.69
CA LEU A 194 -0.86 4.52 -15.95
C LEU A 194 0.39 4.13 -16.74
N PHE A 195 0.44 2.89 -17.23
CA PHE A 195 1.51 2.40 -18.12
C PHE A 195 1.74 3.33 -19.30
N TRP A 196 0.67 3.71 -20.03
CA TRP A 196 0.80 4.59 -21.17
C TRP A 196 1.38 5.96 -20.80
N ASN A 197 0.86 6.57 -19.73
CA ASN A 197 1.29 7.90 -19.29
C ASN A 197 2.72 7.94 -18.75
N THR A 198 3.21 6.85 -18.16
CA THR A 198 4.53 6.80 -17.51
C THR A 198 5.61 6.22 -18.42
N PHE A 199 5.30 5.18 -19.19
CA PHE A 199 6.25 4.47 -20.03
C PHE A 199 6.18 4.91 -21.51
N VAL A 200 5.00 4.84 -22.13
CA VAL A 200 4.84 5.19 -23.56
C VAL A 200 4.99 6.69 -23.79
N LYS A 201 4.39 7.49 -22.92
CA LYS A 201 4.46 8.97 -22.92
C LYS A 201 4.04 9.61 -24.27
N ALA A 202 3.30 8.86 -25.11
CA ALA A 202 2.77 9.36 -26.37
C ALA A 202 1.45 10.11 -26.16
N ASN A 203 1.16 11.05 -27.04
CA ASN A 203 -0.13 11.71 -27.10
C ASN A 203 -1.23 10.68 -27.47
N ASN A 204 -2.50 11.03 -27.23
CA ASN A 204 -3.64 10.18 -27.58
C ASN A 204 -3.62 8.80 -26.90
N ASN A 205 -3.61 8.80 -25.57
CA ASN A 205 -3.70 7.58 -24.79
C ASN A 205 -5.02 6.83 -25.08
N PRO A 206 -4.97 5.61 -25.67
CA PRO A 206 -6.19 4.85 -26.00
C PRO A 206 -6.89 4.28 -24.76
N PHE A 207 -6.20 4.20 -23.60
CA PHE A 207 -6.72 3.62 -22.36
C PHE A 207 -7.47 4.65 -21.48
N ILE A 208 -8.09 5.65 -22.11
CA ILE A 208 -8.92 6.62 -21.40
C ILE A 208 -10.38 6.18 -21.53
N LEU A 209 -10.94 5.66 -20.44
CA LEU A 209 -12.37 5.44 -20.30
C LEU A 209 -13.05 6.67 -19.71
N LEU A 210 -14.11 7.12 -20.34
CA LEU A 210 -14.99 8.13 -19.75
C LEU A 210 -15.62 7.55 -18.47
N LYS A 211 -15.84 8.39 -17.46
CA LYS A 211 -16.41 7.96 -16.15
C LYS A 211 -17.70 7.17 -16.33
N ARG A 212 -18.57 7.56 -17.27
CA ARG A 212 -19.83 6.88 -17.60
C ARG A 212 -19.67 5.48 -18.18
N ASN A 213 -18.48 5.12 -18.66
CA ASN A 213 -18.21 3.81 -19.26
C ASN A 213 -17.54 2.84 -18.27
N LYS A 214 -17.24 3.29 -17.03
CA LYS A 214 -16.77 2.41 -15.99
C LYS A 214 -17.93 1.63 -15.41
N PHE A 215 -17.68 0.37 -15.09
CA PHE A 215 -18.63 -0.40 -14.30
C PHE A 215 -18.82 0.23 -12.93
N VAL A 216 -20.06 0.19 -12.46
CA VAL A 216 -20.37 0.58 -11.08
C VAL A 216 -19.75 -0.48 -10.16
N GLU A 217 -18.93 -0.04 -9.22
CA GLU A 217 -18.38 -0.90 -8.18
C GLU A 217 -19.29 -0.73 -6.94
N GLU A 218 -19.88 -1.83 -6.49
CA GLU A 218 -20.65 -1.81 -5.24
C GLU A 218 -19.71 -1.48 -4.07
N GLU A 219 -20.06 -0.43 -3.34
CA GLU A 219 -19.35 -0.13 -2.10
C GLU A 219 -19.83 -1.09 -1.00
N TYR A 220 -18.91 -1.91 -0.52
CA TYR A 220 -19.15 -2.71 0.66
C TYR A 220 -19.01 -1.83 1.91
N LEU A 221 -20.16 -1.50 2.52
CA LEU A 221 -20.23 -0.61 3.69
C LEU A 221 -20.95 -1.27 4.88
N ASP A 222 -20.88 -2.59 4.96
CA ASP A 222 -21.50 -3.35 6.05
C ASP A 222 -20.83 -3.02 7.40
N PHE A 223 -21.61 -2.95 8.47
CA PHE A 223 -21.16 -2.63 9.81
C PHE A 223 -22.01 -3.36 10.85
N LEU A 224 -21.48 -3.54 12.05
CA LEU A 224 -22.23 -4.06 13.20
C LEU A 224 -23.06 -2.95 13.82
N ASP A 225 -24.33 -3.24 14.09
CA ASP A 225 -25.10 -2.39 14.98
C ASP A 225 -24.55 -2.47 16.43
N GLN A 226 -25.09 -1.66 17.32
CA GLN A 226 -24.59 -1.57 18.68
C GLN A 226 -24.74 -2.90 19.45
N THR A 227 -25.86 -3.57 19.30
CA THR A 227 -26.15 -4.85 19.98
C THR A 227 -25.25 -5.95 19.46
N GLU A 228 -25.07 -6.01 18.15
CA GLU A 228 -24.15 -6.93 17.50
C GLU A 228 -22.70 -6.69 17.94
N LEU A 229 -22.28 -5.42 17.97
CA LEU A 229 -20.95 -5.02 18.40
C LEU A 229 -20.67 -5.45 19.83
N GLN A 230 -21.62 -5.23 20.76
CA GLN A 230 -21.51 -5.68 22.15
C GLN A 230 -21.35 -7.21 22.24
N ARG A 231 -22.15 -7.98 21.49
CA ARG A 231 -22.04 -9.44 21.48
C ARG A 231 -20.71 -9.92 20.90
N VAL A 232 -20.26 -9.30 19.81
CA VAL A 232 -18.95 -9.63 19.21
C VAL A 232 -17.81 -9.29 20.16
N MET A 233 -17.84 -8.14 20.80
CA MET A 233 -16.81 -7.74 21.77
C MET A 233 -16.80 -8.65 22.99
N LYS A 234 -17.97 -9.01 23.52
CA LYS A 234 -18.10 -9.96 24.64
C LYS A 234 -17.49 -11.32 24.28
N ASN A 235 -17.68 -11.83 23.06
CA ASN A 235 -17.09 -13.09 22.63
C ASN A 235 -15.60 -12.96 22.25
N ALA A 236 -15.16 -11.79 21.81
CA ALA A 236 -13.76 -11.55 21.45
C ALA A 236 -12.85 -11.36 22.66
N VAL A 237 -13.36 -10.75 23.74
CA VAL A 237 -12.59 -10.45 24.95
C VAL A 237 -13.29 -11.09 26.16
N GLN A 238 -12.75 -12.21 26.60
CA GLN A 238 -13.19 -12.91 27.80
C GLN A 238 -12.11 -12.85 28.88
N VAL A 239 -12.52 -12.44 30.05
CA VAL A 239 -11.65 -12.23 31.19
C VAL A 239 -12.19 -13.07 32.36
N ASP A 240 -11.31 -13.68 33.09
CA ASP A 240 -11.66 -14.36 34.35
C ASP A 240 -11.96 -13.32 35.42
N ASP A 241 -13.15 -13.37 35.98
CA ASP A 241 -13.65 -12.38 36.97
C ASP A 241 -12.82 -12.29 38.25
N ARG A 242 -12.12 -13.38 38.62
CA ARG A 242 -11.32 -13.43 39.84
C ARG A 242 -9.90 -12.92 39.64
N SER A 243 -9.29 -13.33 38.53
CA SER A 243 -7.88 -13.00 38.26
C SER A 243 -7.70 -11.76 37.38
N GLY A 244 -8.75 -11.30 36.70
CA GLY A 244 -8.66 -10.21 35.71
C GLY A 244 -7.83 -10.56 34.46
N ARG A 245 -7.50 -11.84 34.27
CA ARG A 245 -6.69 -12.32 33.15
C ARG A 245 -7.55 -12.83 32.00
N LEU A 246 -6.96 -12.93 30.82
CA LEU A 246 -7.64 -13.52 29.65
C LEU A 246 -8.00 -14.98 29.94
N LEU A 247 -9.26 -15.32 29.69
CA LEU A 247 -9.80 -16.66 29.94
C LEU A 247 -9.46 -17.58 28.74
N GLU A 248 -8.25 -18.17 28.75
CA GLU A 248 -7.73 -18.97 27.65
C GLU A 248 -8.62 -20.18 27.32
N SER A 249 -9.26 -20.80 28.31
CA SER A 249 -10.19 -21.93 28.12
C SER A 249 -11.34 -21.58 27.17
N HIS A 250 -11.87 -20.35 27.22
CA HIS A 250 -12.92 -19.88 26.33
C HIS A 250 -12.47 -19.95 24.85
N TYR A 251 -11.26 -19.49 24.56
CA TYR A 251 -10.75 -19.44 23.19
C TYR A 251 -10.47 -20.85 22.67
N PHE A 252 -9.90 -21.70 23.49
CA PHE A 252 -9.62 -23.09 23.16
C PHE A 252 -10.90 -23.88 22.88
N GLN A 253 -11.87 -23.86 23.80
CA GLN A 253 -13.14 -24.60 23.69
C GLN A 253 -13.94 -24.20 22.46
N ASN A 254 -13.90 -22.91 22.08
CA ASN A 254 -14.60 -22.39 20.91
C ASN A 254 -13.76 -22.44 19.62
N GLY A 255 -12.53 -23.00 19.67
CA GLY A 255 -11.62 -23.07 18.53
C GLY A 255 -11.26 -21.69 17.98
N LEU A 256 -11.22 -20.68 18.85
CA LEU A 256 -10.81 -19.32 18.53
C LEU A 256 -9.30 -19.16 18.69
N ASN A 257 -8.73 -18.25 17.93
CA ASN A 257 -7.34 -17.84 18.14
C ASN A 257 -7.31 -16.57 18.99
N LEU A 258 -6.81 -16.67 20.22
CA LEU A 258 -6.76 -15.57 21.19
C LEU A 258 -6.11 -14.31 20.63
N VAL A 259 -4.94 -14.42 20.00
CA VAL A 259 -4.23 -13.26 19.40
C VAL A 259 -5.07 -12.59 18.33
N SER A 260 -5.78 -13.39 17.52
CA SER A 260 -6.69 -12.87 16.50
C SER A 260 -7.93 -12.19 17.10
N CYS A 261 -8.47 -12.73 18.19
CA CYS A 261 -9.60 -12.12 18.91
C CYS A 261 -9.22 -10.74 19.46
N MET A 262 -8.07 -10.64 20.11
CA MET A 262 -7.59 -9.37 20.66
C MET A 262 -7.27 -8.35 19.55
N ALA A 263 -6.75 -8.81 18.42
CA ALA A 263 -6.54 -7.93 17.26
C ALA A 263 -7.86 -7.43 16.64
N ILE A 264 -8.90 -8.27 16.63
CA ILE A 264 -10.26 -7.90 16.18
C ILE A 264 -10.83 -6.85 17.13
N ALA A 265 -10.77 -7.09 18.44
CA ALA A 265 -11.20 -6.14 19.45
C ALA A 265 -10.49 -4.79 19.31
N PHE A 266 -9.18 -4.82 19.11
CA PHE A 266 -8.39 -3.61 18.86
C PHE A 266 -8.78 -2.88 17.58
N CYS A 267 -9.11 -3.60 16.49
CA CYS A 267 -9.61 -2.99 15.26
C CYS A 267 -10.97 -2.32 15.46
N LEU A 268 -11.87 -2.95 16.21
CA LEU A 268 -13.19 -2.41 16.52
C LEU A 268 -13.12 -1.14 17.38
N THR A 269 -12.12 -1.05 18.27
CA THR A 269 -11.95 0.11 19.17
C THR A 269 -11.11 1.25 18.59
N THR A 270 -10.41 1.06 17.47
CA THR A 270 -9.46 2.06 16.94
C THR A 270 -9.69 2.49 15.51
N ALA A 271 -10.54 1.84 14.75
CA ALA A 271 -10.72 2.05 13.31
C ALA A 271 -9.43 1.93 12.47
N ARG A 272 -8.38 1.32 13.01
CA ARG A 272 -7.13 1.16 12.24
C ARG A 272 -7.34 0.18 11.08
N ARG A 273 -6.57 0.38 10.00
CA ARG A 273 -6.62 -0.58 8.89
C ARG A 273 -6.08 -1.92 9.35
N ASN A 274 -6.90 -2.93 9.20
CA ASN A 274 -6.76 -4.23 9.84
C ASN A 274 -5.35 -4.81 9.75
N VAL A 275 -4.89 -5.13 8.54
CA VAL A 275 -3.62 -5.84 8.33
C VAL A 275 -2.41 -4.91 8.39
N SER A 276 -2.51 -3.73 7.79
CA SER A 276 -1.37 -2.85 7.59
C SER A 276 -1.11 -1.87 8.74
N GLU A 277 -2.06 -1.67 9.63
CA GLU A 277 -1.94 -0.69 10.72
C GLU A 277 -2.18 -1.35 12.09
N ALA A 278 -3.23 -2.17 12.23
CA ALA A 278 -3.55 -2.79 13.52
C ALA A 278 -2.73 -4.05 13.78
N CYS A 279 -2.79 -5.04 12.88
CA CYS A 279 -2.12 -6.33 13.11
C CYS A 279 -0.58 -6.24 13.16
N SER A 280 0.01 -5.20 12.56
CA SER A 280 1.46 -5.03 12.48
C SER A 280 2.06 -4.09 13.52
N ILE A 281 1.26 -3.61 14.49
CA ILE A 281 1.79 -2.71 15.53
C ILE A 281 2.82 -3.42 16.40
N LYS A 282 3.85 -2.65 16.76
CA LYS A 282 4.87 -3.05 17.72
C LYS A 282 4.62 -2.35 19.05
N TRP A 283 5.12 -2.92 20.12
CA TRP A 283 5.06 -2.29 21.44
C TRP A 283 5.68 -0.89 21.45
N ASP A 284 6.75 -0.67 20.70
CA ASP A 284 7.39 0.64 20.53
C ASP A 284 6.49 1.70 19.87
N ASN A 285 5.47 1.27 19.13
CA ASN A 285 4.49 2.19 18.56
C ASN A 285 3.50 2.72 19.61
N TYR A 286 3.33 2.01 20.73
CA TYR A 286 2.44 2.39 21.82
C TYR A 286 3.16 3.25 22.84
N LYS A 287 2.82 4.53 22.90
CA LYS A 287 3.39 5.48 23.86
C LYS A 287 2.48 5.58 25.08
N LYS A 288 2.97 5.09 26.22
CA LYS A 288 2.22 5.03 27.51
C LYS A 288 2.34 6.32 28.32
N THR A 289 3.40 7.13 28.13
CA THR A 289 3.65 8.37 28.87
C THR A 289 2.79 9.52 28.34
N GLY A 290 2.21 10.29 29.24
CA GLY A 290 1.28 11.36 28.92
C GLY A 290 -0.01 10.84 28.28
N VAL A 291 -0.46 11.48 27.22
CA VAL A 291 -1.63 11.00 26.45
C VAL A 291 -1.27 9.70 25.73
N LYS A 292 -1.91 8.60 26.11
CA LYS A 292 -1.70 7.28 25.49
C LYS A 292 -2.05 7.33 24.00
N ARG A 293 -1.10 6.95 23.14
CA ARG A 293 -1.21 7.12 21.69
C ARG A 293 -0.42 6.07 20.90
N LEU A 294 -0.83 5.86 19.66
CA LEU A 294 -0.04 5.10 18.69
C LEU A 294 0.72 6.05 17.76
N GLU A 295 1.97 5.72 17.50
CA GLU A 295 2.82 6.39 16.53
C GLU A 295 3.17 5.40 15.41
N LEU A 296 2.55 5.57 14.24
CA LEU A 296 2.69 4.67 13.10
C LEU A 296 3.52 5.33 12.01
N LYS A 297 4.62 4.69 11.62
CA LYS A 297 5.41 5.06 10.46
C LYS A 297 4.85 4.36 9.21
N GLU A 298 4.91 5.03 8.07
CA GLU A 298 4.59 4.44 6.76
C GLU A 298 3.19 3.82 6.59
N THR A 299 2.16 4.49 7.04
CA THR A 299 0.78 4.07 6.74
C THR A 299 0.40 4.33 5.28
N LYS A 300 -0.68 3.71 4.79
CA LYS A 300 -1.17 3.87 3.40
C LYS A 300 -1.40 5.34 3.01
N THR A 301 -1.73 6.20 3.97
CA THR A 301 -2.04 7.63 3.74
C THR A 301 -0.92 8.56 4.20
N SER A 302 0.12 8.08 4.87
CA SER A 302 1.26 8.93 5.23
C SER A 302 2.08 9.28 4.00
N LYS A 303 2.55 10.54 3.94
CA LYS A 303 3.65 10.92 3.03
C LYS A 303 4.91 10.17 3.48
N LYS A 304 5.83 9.88 2.56
CA LYS A 304 7.14 9.29 2.88
C LYS A 304 7.75 9.99 4.11
N ASN A 305 8.19 9.22 5.09
CA ASN A 305 8.82 9.68 6.35
C ASN A 305 7.93 10.46 7.33
N LYS A 306 6.61 10.46 7.17
CA LYS A 306 5.71 11.10 8.13
C LYS A 306 5.12 10.08 9.10
N THR A 307 5.40 10.24 10.39
CA THR A 307 4.72 9.49 11.47
C THR A 307 3.30 10.01 11.65
N LEU A 308 2.35 9.11 11.68
CA LEU A 308 0.97 9.41 12.05
C LEU A 308 0.76 9.07 13.52
N THR A 309 0.24 10.03 14.28
CA THR A 309 -0.03 9.89 15.70
C THR A 309 -1.54 9.82 15.93
N PHE A 310 -1.99 8.81 16.66
CA PHE A 310 -3.39 8.60 16.99
C PHE A 310 -3.56 8.49 18.51
N LYS A 311 -4.37 9.37 19.11
CA LYS A 311 -4.80 9.22 20.52
C LYS A 311 -5.66 7.96 20.63
N LEU A 312 -5.42 7.16 21.65
CA LEU A 312 -6.23 5.98 21.95
C LEU A 312 -7.36 6.33 22.91
N GLY A 313 -8.53 5.75 22.67
CA GLY A 313 -9.63 5.73 23.62
C GLY A 313 -9.41 4.68 24.70
N ASP A 314 -10.17 4.77 25.80
CA ASP A 314 -10.02 3.92 26.98
C ASP A 314 -10.21 2.43 26.66
N GLU A 315 -11.14 2.09 25.78
CA GLU A 315 -11.38 0.72 25.32
C GLU A 315 -10.16 0.11 24.58
N ALA A 316 -9.53 0.87 23.71
CA ALA A 316 -8.34 0.42 23.02
C ALA A 316 -7.15 0.27 23.97
N ILE A 317 -7.07 1.14 24.97
CA ILE A 317 -6.08 1.07 26.03
C ILE A 317 -6.28 -0.19 26.86
N ALA A 318 -7.53 -0.48 27.25
CA ALA A 318 -7.86 -1.69 28.02
C ALA A 318 -7.46 -2.97 27.28
N VAL A 319 -7.70 -3.05 25.96
CA VAL A 319 -7.24 -4.19 25.14
C VAL A 319 -5.72 -4.35 25.20
N LEU A 320 -4.96 -3.25 25.06
CA LEU A 320 -3.50 -3.30 25.10
C LEU A 320 -2.96 -3.62 26.50
N ASP A 321 -3.60 -3.12 27.54
CA ASP A 321 -3.20 -3.36 28.93
C ASP A 321 -3.48 -4.83 29.30
N LEU A 322 -4.62 -5.43 28.89
CA LEU A 322 -4.89 -6.87 29.08
C LEU A 322 -3.81 -7.73 28.42
N ILE A 323 -3.45 -7.44 27.17
CA ILE A 323 -2.37 -8.17 26.47
C ILE A 323 -1.03 -7.99 27.19
N SER A 324 -0.74 -6.77 27.65
CA SER A 324 0.51 -6.47 28.37
C SER A 324 0.62 -7.23 29.68
N VAL A 325 -0.46 -7.27 30.46
CA VAL A 325 -0.54 -8.00 31.74
C VAL A 325 -0.40 -9.51 31.51
N ASP A 326 -1.13 -10.06 30.55
CA ASP A 326 -1.08 -11.48 30.23
C ASP A 326 0.33 -11.90 29.78
N ARG A 327 0.95 -11.13 28.87
CA ARG A 327 2.30 -11.37 28.38
C ARG A 327 3.36 -11.35 29.48
N LEU A 328 3.25 -10.46 30.47
CA LEU A 328 4.25 -10.30 31.54
C LEU A 328 4.11 -11.33 32.64
N ASN A 329 2.90 -11.78 32.92
CA ASN A 329 2.58 -12.61 34.07
C ASN A 329 2.25 -14.08 33.73
N ASN A 330 2.25 -14.43 32.42
CA ASN A 330 1.93 -15.79 31.99
C ASN A 330 2.95 -16.27 30.95
N PRO A 331 3.94 -17.08 31.30
CA PRO A 331 4.92 -17.67 30.39
C PRO A 331 4.29 -18.56 29.30
N GLU A 332 3.09 -19.09 29.52
CA GLU A 332 2.32 -19.89 28.55
C GLU A 332 1.45 -19.02 27.63
N SER A 333 1.44 -17.71 27.85
CA SER A 333 0.64 -16.78 27.06
C SER A 333 0.92 -16.86 25.57
N ALA A 334 -0.12 -16.82 24.76
CA ALA A 334 -0.02 -16.70 23.32
C ALA A 334 0.69 -15.42 22.83
N PHE A 335 0.90 -14.45 23.72
CA PHE A 335 1.61 -13.18 23.47
C PHE A 335 3.05 -13.19 24.00
N TYR A 336 3.44 -14.21 24.74
CA TYR A 336 4.80 -14.32 25.30
C TYR A 336 5.74 -14.93 24.26
N TYR A 337 6.87 -14.28 24.05
CA TYR A 337 8.00 -14.76 23.26
C TYR A 337 9.30 -14.27 23.90
N PRO A 338 10.39 -15.04 23.84
CA PRO A 338 11.71 -14.62 24.33
C PRO A 338 12.15 -13.29 23.74
N ILE A 339 12.98 -12.55 24.47
CA ILE A 339 13.37 -11.17 24.12
C ILE A 339 14.10 -11.07 22.77
N ASP A 340 14.82 -12.11 22.40
CA ASP A 340 15.55 -12.26 21.12
C ASP A 340 14.67 -12.74 19.97
N ASP A 341 13.47 -13.19 20.25
CA ASP A 341 12.51 -13.57 19.21
C ASP A 341 11.85 -12.32 18.61
N ILE A 342 11.94 -12.17 17.29
CA ILE A 342 11.35 -11.05 16.57
C ILE A 342 9.85 -10.85 16.85
N ARG A 343 9.11 -11.92 17.21
CA ARG A 343 7.69 -11.88 17.57
C ARG A 343 7.44 -11.08 18.83
N ASN A 344 8.41 -11.04 19.75
CA ASN A 344 8.34 -10.31 21.00
C ASN A 344 8.12 -8.78 20.80
N ALA A 345 8.57 -8.25 19.67
CA ALA A 345 8.37 -6.84 19.36
C ALA A 345 6.92 -6.49 19.00
N TYR A 346 6.08 -7.47 18.62
CA TYR A 346 4.73 -7.22 18.11
C TYR A 346 3.66 -7.40 19.19
N VAL A 347 2.63 -6.56 19.13
CA VAL A 347 1.45 -6.68 20.02
C VAL A 347 0.63 -7.92 19.66
N PHE A 348 0.55 -8.24 18.37
CA PHE A 348 -0.19 -9.40 17.87
C PHE A 348 0.75 -10.37 17.15
N PRO A 349 1.54 -11.16 17.91
CA PRO A 349 2.53 -12.08 17.34
C PRO A 349 1.87 -13.22 16.56
N SER A 350 2.59 -13.78 15.58
CA SER A 350 2.13 -14.93 14.79
C SER A 350 2.80 -16.23 15.26
N LYS A 351 2.02 -17.20 15.71
CA LYS A 351 2.52 -18.54 16.05
C LYS A 351 3.08 -19.30 14.82
N ASP A 352 2.71 -18.89 13.61
CA ASP A 352 3.11 -19.57 12.37
C ASP A 352 4.44 -19.07 11.81
N TYR A 353 5.05 -18.05 12.44
CA TYR A 353 6.35 -17.54 11.99
C TYR A 353 7.43 -18.62 12.07
N GLY A 354 8.13 -18.82 10.97
CA GLY A 354 9.19 -19.83 10.86
C GLY A 354 8.72 -21.28 10.77
N ARG A 355 7.43 -21.58 11.06
CA ARG A 355 6.88 -22.95 10.97
C ARG A 355 6.60 -23.36 9.53
N SER A 356 6.77 -24.66 9.24
CA SER A 356 6.34 -25.23 7.97
C SER A 356 4.82 -25.29 7.95
N LEU A 357 4.21 -24.66 6.96
CA LEU A 357 2.77 -24.70 6.70
C LEU A 357 2.48 -25.92 5.81
N GLY A 358 1.27 -26.48 5.89
CA GLY A 358 0.89 -27.67 5.11
C GLY A 358 1.06 -27.58 3.58
N SER A 359 1.32 -26.38 3.07
CA SER A 359 1.69 -26.10 1.68
C SER A 359 3.21 -26.20 1.40
N GLY A 360 4.01 -26.66 2.34
CA GLY A 360 5.49 -26.69 2.25
C GLY A 360 6.17 -25.31 2.38
N LYS A 361 5.41 -24.24 2.58
CA LYS A 361 5.93 -22.89 2.76
C LYS A 361 6.08 -22.56 4.24
N LYS A 362 7.16 -21.87 4.62
CA LYS A 362 7.32 -21.36 5.98
C LYS A 362 6.51 -20.09 6.18
N GLY A 363 5.93 -19.92 7.37
CA GLY A 363 5.30 -18.66 7.80
C GLY A 363 6.32 -17.52 7.79
N LYS A 364 6.06 -16.46 7.02
CA LYS A 364 7.02 -15.35 6.79
C LYS A 364 6.80 -14.14 7.68
N SER A 365 5.65 -14.04 8.33
CA SER A 365 5.31 -12.86 9.13
C SER A 365 5.39 -13.14 10.62
N ALA A 366 6.12 -12.31 11.34
CA ALA A 366 6.23 -12.37 12.79
C ALA A 366 4.97 -11.90 13.54
N HIS A 367 4.06 -11.23 12.84
CA HIS A 367 2.74 -10.83 13.34
C HIS A 367 1.63 -11.50 12.55
N ILE A 368 0.41 -11.53 13.11
CA ILE A 368 -0.76 -12.03 12.37
C ILE A 368 -1.02 -11.19 11.13
N ILE A 369 -1.40 -11.84 10.03
CA ILE A 369 -1.66 -11.16 8.75
C ILE A 369 -3.15 -10.99 8.52
N ASN A 370 -3.96 -12.02 8.81
CA ASN A 370 -5.37 -12.02 8.48
C ASN A 370 -6.20 -12.83 9.49
N PRO A 371 -6.90 -12.18 10.42
CA PRO A 371 -7.76 -12.85 11.38
C PRO A 371 -9.17 -13.18 10.84
N SER A 372 -9.41 -13.17 9.53
CA SER A 372 -10.74 -13.35 8.95
C SER A 372 -11.43 -14.63 9.38
N LYS A 373 -10.72 -15.75 9.51
CA LYS A 373 -11.31 -17.01 9.99
C LYS A 373 -11.85 -16.90 11.42
N THR A 374 -11.13 -16.19 12.28
CA THR A 374 -11.58 -15.91 13.65
C THR A 374 -12.73 -14.91 13.66
N TRP A 375 -12.69 -13.91 12.76
CA TRP A 375 -13.76 -12.95 12.56
C TRP A 375 -15.07 -13.65 12.18
N ASP A 376 -15.05 -14.53 11.18
CA ASP A 376 -16.25 -15.29 10.73
C ASP A 376 -16.83 -16.15 11.87
N LYS A 377 -15.95 -16.77 12.70
CA LYS A 377 -16.38 -17.52 13.88
C LYS A 377 -17.03 -16.63 14.95
N LEU A 378 -16.40 -15.49 15.25
CA LEU A 378 -16.96 -14.54 16.22
C LEU A 378 -18.32 -14.00 15.79
N LEU A 379 -18.49 -13.66 14.52
CA LEU A 379 -19.78 -13.24 13.98
C LEU A 379 -20.84 -14.31 14.20
N LYS A 380 -20.55 -15.57 13.82
CA LYS A 380 -21.46 -16.69 14.00
C LYS A 380 -21.83 -16.91 15.47
N MET A 381 -20.84 -16.91 16.37
CA MET A 381 -21.06 -17.04 17.82
C MET A 381 -21.90 -15.89 18.39
N SER A 382 -21.82 -14.73 17.77
CA SER A 382 -22.54 -13.52 18.20
C SER A 382 -23.94 -13.38 17.54
N GLY A 383 -24.39 -14.40 16.79
CA GLY A 383 -25.67 -14.38 16.12
C GLY A 383 -25.74 -13.39 14.95
N VAL A 384 -24.60 -13.10 14.31
CA VAL A 384 -24.51 -12.30 13.08
C VAL A 384 -24.40 -13.25 11.89
N GLU A 385 -25.52 -13.51 11.23
CA GLU A 385 -25.61 -14.53 10.17
C GLU A 385 -25.10 -14.04 8.81
N ARG A 386 -25.15 -12.71 8.58
CA ARG A 386 -24.66 -12.15 7.33
C ARG A 386 -23.15 -12.21 7.21
N HIS A 387 -22.66 -12.50 6.02
CA HIS A 387 -21.24 -12.52 5.77
C HIS A 387 -20.67 -11.10 5.77
N MET A 388 -19.74 -10.83 6.68
CA MET A 388 -19.06 -9.53 6.80
C MET A 388 -17.56 -9.69 6.61
N LYS A 389 -16.99 -8.93 5.66
CA LYS A 389 -15.54 -8.87 5.52
C LYS A 389 -14.91 -8.29 6.79
N PHE A 390 -13.73 -8.76 7.18
CA PHE A 390 -13.03 -8.23 8.36
C PHE A 390 -12.83 -6.70 8.32
N TYR A 391 -12.81 -6.09 7.14
CA TYR A 391 -12.75 -4.63 7.00
C TYR A 391 -13.99 -3.91 7.58
N ALA A 392 -15.08 -4.61 7.80
CA ALA A 392 -16.27 -4.09 8.48
C ALA A 392 -16.00 -3.59 9.90
N THR A 393 -14.96 -4.09 10.58
CA THR A 393 -14.54 -3.53 11.89
C THR A 393 -14.27 -2.02 11.82
N ARG A 394 -13.66 -1.56 10.72
CA ARG A 394 -13.39 -0.14 10.49
C ARG A 394 -14.67 0.62 10.13
N HIS A 395 -15.57 0.01 9.37
CA HIS A 395 -16.86 0.60 9.06
C HIS A 395 -17.71 0.75 10.31
N THR A 396 -17.75 -0.29 11.15
CA THR A 396 -18.43 -0.29 12.44
C THR A 396 -17.97 0.87 13.32
N HIS A 397 -16.65 0.98 13.56
CA HIS A 397 -16.15 2.09 14.38
C HIS A 397 -16.47 3.47 13.79
N ALA A 398 -16.34 3.63 12.48
CA ALA A 398 -16.62 4.90 11.81
C ALA A 398 -18.10 5.31 11.94
N THR A 399 -19.00 4.34 11.77
CA THR A 399 -20.43 4.55 11.85
C THR A 399 -20.86 4.86 13.28
N GLN A 400 -20.37 4.10 14.26
CA GLN A 400 -20.63 4.36 15.68
C GLN A 400 -20.09 5.73 16.13
N HIS A 401 -18.84 6.04 15.75
CA HIS A 401 -18.25 7.35 16.07
C HIS A 401 -19.07 8.51 15.53
N TYR A 402 -19.62 8.40 14.31
CA TYR A 402 -20.49 9.44 13.77
C TYR A 402 -21.86 9.45 14.43
N ALA A 403 -22.43 8.30 14.75
CA ALA A 403 -23.71 8.22 15.46
C ALA A 403 -23.65 8.96 16.81
N GLU A 404 -22.53 8.84 17.52
CA GLU A 404 -22.32 9.46 18.83
C GLU A 404 -22.00 10.96 18.75
N ASN A 405 -21.15 11.36 17.81
CA ASN A 405 -20.55 12.70 17.83
C ASN A 405 -21.13 13.64 16.76
N LYS A 406 -21.76 13.11 15.72
CA LYS A 406 -22.30 13.86 14.56
C LYS A 406 -21.27 14.82 13.91
N ASP A 407 -19.97 14.59 14.11
CA ASP A 407 -18.89 15.43 13.61
C ASP A 407 -18.10 14.70 12.52
N ILE A 408 -18.30 15.13 11.26
CA ILE A 408 -17.63 14.60 10.07
C ILE A 408 -16.12 14.87 10.11
N LYS A 409 -15.72 16.05 10.57
CA LYS A 409 -14.31 16.47 10.60
C LYS A 409 -13.51 15.70 11.64
N ALA A 410 -14.09 15.53 12.82
CA ALA A 410 -13.49 14.70 13.87
C ALA A 410 -13.40 13.23 13.42
N GLY A 411 -14.48 12.66 12.88
CA GLY A 411 -14.49 11.29 12.37
C GLY A 411 -13.50 11.07 11.23
N ALA A 412 -13.40 11.98 10.29
CA ALA A 412 -12.40 11.92 9.22
C ALA A 412 -10.97 11.91 9.76
N LYS A 413 -10.68 12.72 10.79
CA LYS A 413 -9.39 12.77 11.47
C LYS A 413 -9.08 11.46 12.19
N VAL A 414 -10.04 10.90 12.92
CA VAL A 414 -9.92 9.61 13.60
C VAL A 414 -9.59 8.49 12.62
N LEU A 415 -10.29 8.43 11.49
CA LEU A 415 -10.03 7.42 10.46
C LEU A 415 -8.77 7.70 9.62
N GLY A 416 -8.24 8.92 9.63
CA GLY A 416 -7.15 9.33 8.73
C GLY A 416 -7.57 9.32 7.26
N VAL A 417 -8.77 9.83 6.97
CA VAL A 417 -9.34 9.99 5.62
C VAL A 417 -9.78 11.42 5.36
N SER A 418 -10.17 11.75 4.12
CA SER A 418 -10.80 13.04 3.84
C SER A 418 -12.24 13.08 4.34
N GLU A 419 -12.75 14.27 4.66
CA GLU A 419 -14.15 14.50 5.04
C GLU A 419 -15.10 13.93 3.96
N LYS A 420 -14.80 14.15 2.68
CA LYS A 420 -15.54 13.56 1.55
C LYS A 420 -15.62 12.03 1.62
N THR A 421 -14.54 11.38 2.06
CA THR A 421 -14.55 9.92 2.24
C THR A 421 -15.34 9.50 3.47
N PHE A 422 -15.33 10.31 4.52
CA PHE A 422 -16.06 10.04 5.76
C PHE A 422 -17.57 10.25 5.61
N LEU A 423 -18.02 11.17 4.76
CA LEU A 423 -19.43 11.44 4.47
C LEU A 423 -20.27 10.19 4.16
N LYS A 424 -19.67 9.14 3.63
CA LYS A 424 -20.38 7.89 3.37
C LYS A 424 -20.88 7.21 4.65
N TYR A 425 -20.12 7.31 5.74
CA TYR A 425 -20.53 6.76 7.04
C TYR A 425 -21.63 7.61 7.66
N ALA A 426 -21.53 8.94 7.53
CA ALA A 426 -22.58 9.85 7.93
C ALA A 426 -23.91 9.53 7.24
N LYS A 427 -23.89 9.34 5.92
CA LYS A 427 -25.07 8.97 5.15
C LYS A 427 -25.66 7.63 5.56
N LEU A 428 -24.84 6.64 5.96
CA LEU A 428 -25.33 5.36 6.46
C LEU A 428 -26.12 5.54 7.78
N VAL A 429 -25.61 6.36 8.68
CA VAL A 429 -26.28 6.66 9.97
C VAL A 429 -27.56 7.47 9.75
N ASP A 430 -27.48 8.50 8.89
CA ASP A 430 -28.60 9.40 8.67
C ASP A 430 -29.74 8.73 7.85
N ASN A 431 -29.41 7.75 7.01
CA ASN A 431 -30.39 6.99 6.23
C ASN A 431 -30.92 5.74 6.96
N ALA A 432 -30.18 5.20 7.92
CA ALA A 432 -30.68 4.20 8.83
C ALA A 432 -31.22 4.94 10.04
N GLU A 433 -32.42 4.60 10.52
CA GLU A 433 -32.88 4.97 11.86
C GLU A 433 -32.00 4.29 12.91
N VAL A 434 -30.71 4.62 12.88
CA VAL A 434 -29.77 4.19 13.92
C VAL A 434 -30.05 5.06 15.14
N VAL A 435 -30.86 4.52 16.02
CA VAL A 435 -31.10 5.12 17.32
C VAL A 435 -29.76 5.27 18.02
N GLY A 436 -29.27 6.51 18.11
CA GLY A 436 -28.06 6.85 18.85
C GLY A 436 -28.25 6.41 20.30
N THR A 437 -27.40 5.55 20.77
CA THR A 437 -27.44 5.06 22.14
C THR A 437 -26.17 5.44 22.86
N ASN A 438 -26.34 5.73 24.14
CA ASN A 438 -25.35 6.14 25.12
C ASN A 438 -24.00 5.43 24.99
N LYS A 439 -22.93 6.14 25.36
CA LYS A 439 -21.53 5.70 25.42
C LYS A 439 -21.40 4.20 25.69
N ILE A 440 -20.94 3.45 24.71
CA ILE A 440 -20.74 2.02 24.82
C ILE A 440 -19.56 1.82 25.76
N LYS A 441 -19.81 1.31 26.96
CA LYS A 441 -18.79 0.73 27.82
C LYS A 441 -18.71 -0.75 27.48
N PHE A 442 -17.66 -1.18 26.76
CA PHE A 442 -17.44 -2.59 26.44
C PHE A 442 -17.03 -3.39 27.65
N PHE A 443 -16.38 -2.74 28.60
CA PHE A 443 -15.94 -3.34 29.84
C PHE A 443 -16.72 -2.69 30.98
N ALA A 444 -17.61 -3.44 31.59
CA ALA A 444 -18.14 -3.15 32.93
C ALA A 444 -17.07 -3.41 34.00
N TYR A 445 -15.82 -3.00 33.73
CA TYR A 445 -14.67 -3.35 34.55
C TYR A 445 -14.30 -2.11 35.37
N GLU A 446 -14.48 -2.21 36.68
CA GLU A 446 -13.74 -1.37 37.59
C GLU A 446 -12.27 -1.71 37.42
N LYS A 447 -11.42 -0.72 37.17
CA LYS A 447 -9.97 -0.89 37.01
C LYS A 447 -9.46 -1.79 38.11
N PRO A 448 -8.74 -2.90 37.81
CA PRO A 448 -8.02 -3.59 38.84
C PRO A 448 -7.06 -2.59 39.49
N THR A 449 -7.15 -2.41 40.76
CA THR A 449 -6.18 -1.69 41.57
C THR A 449 -4.85 -2.38 41.31
N LEU A 450 -3.94 -1.71 40.60
CA LEU A 450 -2.58 -2.23 40.39
C LEU A 450 -2.00 -2.46 41.78
N VAL A 451 -1.88 -3.71 42.18
CA VAL A 451 -1.06 -4.06 43.30
C VAL A 451 0.36 -3.69 42.90
N GLU A 452 0.91 -2.67 43.57
CA GLU A 452 2.31 -2.30 43.40
C GLU A 452 3.16 -3.53 43.70
N VAL A 453 3.91 -3.96 42.69
CA VAL A 453 4.93 -5.01 42.88
C VAL A 453 6.02 -4.38 43.74
N PRO A 454 6.35 -4.96 44.93
CA PRO A 454 7.46 -4.48 45.75
C PRO A 454 8.74 -4.51 44.91
N LYS A 455 9.57 -3.47 45.10
CA LYS A 455 10.85 -3.27 44.39
C LYS A 455 11.82 -4.40 44.62
#